data_ef551ca82dcbaef4d505ea200e913bf1
#
_entry.id   ef551ca82dcbaef4d505ea200e913bf1
#
_cell.length_a   1.000
_cell.length_b   1.000
_cell.length_c   1.000
_cell.angle_alpha   90.00
_cell.angle_beta   90.00
_cell.angle_gamma   90.00
#
_symmetry.space_group_name_H-M   'P 1'
#
loop_
_entity.id
_entity.type
_entity.pdbx_description
1 polymer ?
#
loop_
_entity_poly.entity_id
_entity_poly.type
_entity_poly.pdbx_seq_one_letter_code
_entity_poly.pdbx_strand_id
1 'polypeptide(L)'
;MKEHGITTFYIHAPYYINLASLKSNIRYGSIKVLRDELERGSFLEARYIMAHVGSHSEQTAEEGVHKAREALEKILEGYTGSTKFLVEISAGAGSVLGAKFEEVGQIIADVKDAPGFGGICFDTCHAFASGYDFRTTTGARETLNQFDKHIGLKYLKLTHGNDSKFDLGGKHDRHEHIGRGFLGRGGIEAILKTPEFSRIDWILETEDEGREKDVQALKKIRSV
;
A
#
# COMPACT_ATOMS: atom_id res chain seq x y z
N MET A 1 -16.47 -5.59 17.85
CA MET A 1 -16.22 -4.37 17.06
C MET A 1 -17.19 -3.25 17.44
N LYS A 2 -18.49 -3.38 17.24
CA LYS A 2 -19.49 -2.31 17.50
C LYS A 2 -19.46 -1.81 18.93
N GLU A 3 -19.29 -2.69 19.93
CA GLU A 3 -19.19 -2.33 21.36
C GLU A 3 -18.01 -1.41 21.68
N HIS A 4 -16.96 -1.43 20.86
CA HIS A 4 -15.75 -0.61 21.03
C HIS A 4 -15.66 0.54 20.00
N GLY A 5 -16.76 0.85 19.31
CA GLY A 5 -16.79 1.93 18.32
C GLY A 5 -15.97 1.65 17.06
N ILE A 6 -15.54 0.40 16.83
CA ILE A 6 -14.82 0.01 15.61
C ILE A 6 -15.86 -0.21 14.49
N THR A 7 -15.85 0.67 13.51
CA THR A 7 -16.83 0.69 12.41
C THR A 7 -16.32 0.05 11.12
N THR A 8 -15.00 -0.15 11.02
CA THR A 8 -14.38 -0.73 9.82
C THR A 8 -13.13 -1.50 10.18
N PHE A 9 -12.75 -2.45 9.32
CA PHE A 9 -11.48 -3.17 9.39
C PHE A 9 -10.98 -3.50 7.99
N TYR A 10 -9.74 -3.91 7.92
CA TYR A 10 -8.99 -4.13 6.70
C TYR A 10 -8.29 -5.47 6.78
N ILE A 11 -8.01 -6.08 5.63
CA ILE A 11 -7.33 -7.36 5.54
C ILE A 11 -6.05 -7.15 4.74
N HIS A 12 -4.89 -7.48 5.32
CA HIS A 12 -3.67 -7.61 4.55
C HIS A 12 -3.55 -9.05 4.05
N ALA A 13 -3.35 -9.22 2.75
CA ALA A 13 -3.18 -10.54 2.16
C ALA A 13 -1.83 -11.17 2.58
N PRO A 14 -1.69 -12.51 2.49
CA PRO A 14 -0.46 -13.18 2.85
C PRO A 14 0.75 -12.67 2.06
N TYR A 15 1.91 -12.60 2.69
CA TYR A 15 3.16 -12.07 2.10
C TYR A 15 3.72 -12.89 0.93
N TYR A 16 3.28 -14.16 0.76
CA TYR A 16 3.77 -15.03 -0.32
C TYR A 16 3.10 -14.76 -1.69
N ILE A 17 2.17 -13.83 -1.77
CA ILE A 17 1.52 -13.42 -3.01
C ILE A 17 2.58 -12.93 -4.03
N ASN A 18 2.53 -13.50 -5.25
CA ASN A 18 3.36 -13.04 -6.35
C ASN A 18 2.61 -13.12 -7.69
N LEU A 19 1.99 -12.02 -8.08
CA LEU A 19 1.22 -11.88 -9.30
C LEU A 19 2.10 -11.83 -10.56
N ALA A 20 3.38 -11.46 -10.39
CA ALA A 20 4.35 -11.36 -11.48
C ALA A 20 5.17 -12.65 -11.68
N SER A 21 4.93 -13.71 -10.91
CA SER A 21 5.74 -14.92 -10.98
C SER A 21 5.77 -15.57 -12.38
N LEU A 22 6.96 -15.95 -12.84
CA LEU A 22 7.12 -16.80 -14.03
C LEU A 22 6.50 -18.19 -13.86
N LYS A 23 6.51 -18.71 -12.62
CA LYS A 23 5.92 -20.01 -12.30
C LYS A 23 4.40 -19.89 -12.28
N SER A 24 3.75 -20.50 -13.26
CA SER A 24 2.29 -20.42 -13.43
C SER A 24 1.52 -20.89 -12.20
N ASN A 25 1.98 -21.94 -11.51
CA ASN A 25 1.34 -22.43 -10.29
C ASN A 25 1.38 -21.39 -9.14
N ILE A 26 2.47 -20.62 -9.01
CA ILE A 26 2.57 -19.53 -8.02
C ILE A 26 1.65 -18.38 -8.41
N ARG A 27 1.71 -17.93 -9.68
CA ARG A 27 0.89 -16.82 -10.17
C ARG A 27 -0.61 -17.13 -10.06
N TYR A 28 -1.06 -18.27 -10.58
CA TYR A 28 -2.48 -18.65 -10.50
C TYR A 28 -2.92 -18.97 -9.08
N GLY A 29 -2.05 -19.55 -8.25
CA GLY A 29 -2.29 -19.71 -6.81
C GLY A 29 -2.51 -18.37 -6.13
N SER A 30 -1.68 -17.36 -6.43
CA SER A 30 -1.82 -15.99 -5.89
C SER A 30 -3.13 -15.33 -6.33
N ILE A 31 -3.51 -15.47 -7.61
CA ILE A 31 -4.79 -14.97 -8.14
C ILE A 31 -5.95 -15.59 -7.36
N LYS A 32 -5.94 -16.91 -7.20
CA LYS A 32 -6.99 -17.62 -6.48
C LYS A 32 -7.09 -17.18 -5.02
N VAL A 33 -5.95 -17.08 -4.32
CA VAL A 33 -5.94 -16.64 -2.91
C VAL A 33 -6.52 -15.23 -2.78
N LEU A 34 -6.09 -14.27 -3.61
CA LEU A 34 -6.62 -12.90 -3.53
C LEU A 34 -8.10 -12.81 -3.87
N ARG A 35 -8.58 -13.62 -4.83
CA ARG A 35 -10.01 -13.71 -5.12
C ARG A 35 -10.78 -14.28 -3.93
N ASP A 36 -10.32 -15.38 -3.35
CA ASP A 36 -10.94 -16.00 -2.18
C ASP A 36 -10.96 -15.02 -0.99
N GLU A 37 -9.90 -14.23 -0.79
CA GLU A 37 -9.84 -13.22 0.27
C GLU A 37 -10.81 -12.05 0.03
N LEU A 38 -11.01 -11.62 -1.22
CA LEU A 38 -12.02 -10.62 -1.56
C LEU A 38 -13.45 -11.12 -1.24
N GLU A 39 -13.76 -12.38 -1.58
CA GLU A 39 -15.07 -12.98 -1.27
C GLU A 39 -15.26 -13.14 0.24
N ARG A 40 -14.24 -13.61 0.98
CA ARG A 40 -14.27 -13.68 2.44
C ARG A 40 -14.39 -12.30 3.08
N GLY A 41 -13.63 -11.32 2.57
CA GLY A 41 -13.70 -9.95 3.02
C GLY A 41 -15.11 -9.39 2.90
N SER A 42 -15.77 -9.65 1.76
CA SER A 42 -17.17 -9.23 1.55
C SER A 42 -18.14 -9.90 2.52
N PHE A 43 -17.96 -11.19 2.79
CA PHE A 43 -18.77 -11.90 3.78
C PHE A 43 -18.58 -11.33 5.20
N LEU A 44 -17.36 -10.91 5.52
CA LEU A 44 -17.00 -10.32 6.81
C LEU A 44 -17.28 -8.81 6.90
N GLU A 45 -17.71 -8.18 5.80
CA GLU A 45 -17.88 -6.72 5.69
C GLU A 45 -16.59 -5.90 5.87
N ALA A 46 -15.43 -6.48 5.50
CA ALA A 46 -14.18 -5.75 5.45
C ALA A 46 -14.25 -4.66 4.39
N ARG A 47 -13.70 -3.47 4.67
CA ARG A 47 -13.73 -2.36 3.71
C ARG A 47 -12.77 -2.58 2.55
N TYR A 48 -11.54 -2.94 2.87
CA TYR A 48 -10.49 -3.19 1.89
C TYR A 48 -9.71 -4.47 2.23
N ILE A 49 -9.19 -5.10 1.18
CA ILE A 49 -8.05 -6.01 1.25
C ILE A 49 -6.90 -5.38 0.48
N MET A 50 -5.67 -5.46 1.01
CA MET A 50 -4.48 -4.98 0.33
C MET A 50 -3.44 -6.06 0.18
N ALA A 51 -2.60 -5.91 -0.85
CA ALA A 51 -1.46 -6.79 -1.10
C ALA A 51 -0.37 -6.07 -1.88
N HIS A 52 0.88 -6.51 -1.67
CA HIS A 52 1.95 -6.30 -2.62
C HIS A 52 1.73 -7.15 -3.89
N VAL A 53 2.16 -6.65 -5.03
CA VAL A 53 1.97 -7.36 -6.31
C VAL A 53 3.00 -8.46 -6.57
N GLY A 54 4.06 -8.53 -5.74
CA GLY A 54 5.12 -9.53 -5.84
C GLY A 54 6.36 -9.03 -6.58
N SER A 55 7.12 -9.95 -7.16
CA SER A 55 8.41 -9.66 -7.79
C SER A 55 8.55 -10.27 -9.18
N HIS A 56 9.31 -9.59 -10.04
CA HIS A 56 9.57 -10.07 -11.40
C HIS A 56 10.66 -11.16 -11.47
N SER A 57 11.43 -11.36 -10.37
CA SER A 57 12.47 -12.41 -10.27
C SER A 57 13.46 -12.43 -11.44
N GLU A 58 13.45 -13.47 -12.29
CA GLU A 58 14.41 -13.68 -13.38
C GLU A 58 13.98 -13.07 -14.73
N GLN A 59 12.84 -12.36 -14.77
CA GLN A 59 12.36 -11.67 -15.97
C GLN A 59 12.62 -10.16 -15.89
N THR A 60 12.33 -9.42 -16.95
CA THR A 60 12.40 -7.97 -16.94
C THR A 60 11.28 -7.37 -16.06
N ALA A 61 11.49 -6.16 -15.55
CA ALA A 61 10.45 -5.46 -14.80
C ALA A 61 9.18 -5.23 -15.64
N GLU A 62 9.34 -4.93 -16.93
CA GLU A 62 8.23 -4.72 -17.87
C GLU A 62 7.37 -5.98 -18.03
N GLU A 63 8.00 -7.14 -18.22
CA GLU A 63 7.29 -8.43 -18.27
C GLU A 63 6.57 -8.75 -16.95
N GLY A 64 7.21 -8.42 -15.82
CA GLY A 64 6.61 -8.56 -14.51
C GLY A 64 5.40 -7.65 -14.30
N VAL A 65 5.49 -6.40 -14.70
CA VAL A 65 4.37 -5.43 -14.69
C VAL A 65 3.21 -5.94 -15.54
N HIS A 66 3.49 -6.43 -16.75
CA HIS A 66 2.44 -7.00 -17.62
C HIS A 66 1.72 -8.17 -16.95
N LYS A 67 2.47 -9.14 -16.37
CA LYS A 67 1.87 -10.28 -15.67
C LYS A 67 1.06 -9.89 -14.45
N ALA A 68 1.54 -8.91 -13.66
CA ALA A 68 0.81 -8.41 -12.50
C ALA A 68 -0.50 -7.74 -12.91
N ARG A 69 -0.50 -6.97 -13.99
CA ARG A 69 -1.68 -6.34 -14.59
C ARG A 69 -2.72 -7.36 -15.03
N GLU A 70 -2.33 -8.36 -15.86
CA GLU A 70 -3.22 -9.47 -16.27
C GLU A 70 -3.77 -10.25 -15.08
N ALA A 71 -2.95 -10.43 -14.03
CA ALA A 71 -3.39 -11.13 -12.82
C ALA A 71 -4.44 -10.32 -12.05
N LEU A 72 -4.30 -8.98 -11.94
CA LEU A 72 -5.31 -8.12 -11.33
C LEU A 72 -6.63 -8.14 -12.09
N GLU A 73 -6.60 -8.13 -13.43
CA GLU A 73 -7.80 -8.28 -14.25
C GLU A 73 -8.55 -9.58 -13.90
N LYS A 74 -7.82 -10.71 -13.84
CA LYS A 74 -8.40 -12.01 -13.48
C LYS A 74 -8.95 -12.07 -12.06
N ILE A 75 -8.29 -11.40 -11.10
CA ILE A 75 -8.78 -11.32 -9.71
C ILE A 75 -10.11 -10.61 -9.65
N LEU A 76 -10.28 -9.54 -10.43
CA LEU A 76 -11.45 -8.67 -10.39
C LEU A 76 -12.54 -9.04 -11.40
N GLU A 77 -12.25 -9.91 -12.37
CA GLU A 77 -13.22 -10.36 -13.37
C GLU A 77 -14.46 -10.96 -12.72
N GLY A 78 -15.64 -10.38 -13.03
CA GLY A 78 -16.92 -10.83 -12.48
C GLY A 78 -17.05 -10.69 -10.96
N TYR A 79 -16.15 -9.97 -10.28
CA TYR A 79 -16.29 -9.72 -8.85
C TYR A 79 -17.33 -8.62 -8.57
N THR A 80 -18.32 -8.93 -7.72
CA THR A 80 -19.42 -8.03 -7.36
C THR A 80 -19.52 -7.77 -5.86
N GLY A 81 -18.57 -8.26 -5.07
CA GLY A 81 -18.58 -8.13 -3.61
C GLY A 81 -18.36 -6.69 -3.12
N SER A 82 -18.62 -6.46 -1.83
CA SER A 82 -18.51 -5.13 -1.20
C SER A 82 -17.08 -4.71 -0.88
N THR A 83 -16.21 -5.67 -0.52
CA THR A 83 -14.78 -5.41 -0.22
C THR A 83 -14.05 -5.01 -1.49
N LYS A 84 -13.17 -4.00 -1.40
CA LYS A 84 -12.39 -3.55 -2.56
C LYS A 84 -10.92 -3.88 -2.38
N PHE A 85 -10.24 -4.15 -3.50
CA PHE A 85 -8.81 -4.45 -3.53
C PHE A 85 -7.97 -3.18 -3.61
N LEU A 86 -6.94 -3.08 -2.77
CA LEU A 86 -5.91 -2.05 -2.85
C LEU A 86 -4.58 -2.69 -3.27
N VAL A 87 -3.87 -2.05 -4.18
CA VAL A 87 -2.45 -2.31 -4.40
C VAL A 87 -1.66 -1.53 -3.36
N GLU A 88 -0.73 -2.18 -2.70
CA GLU A 88 0.17 -1.51 -1.76
C GLU A 88 1.48 -1.11 -2.43
N ILE A 89 1.95 0.10 -2.11
CA ILE A 89 3.28 0.58 -2.52
C ILE A 89 4.35 -0.27 -1.82
N SER A 90 5.35 -0.71 -2.57
CA SER A 90 6.42 -1.59 -2.08
C SER A 90 7.71 -0.82 -1.82
N ALA A 91 8.58 -1.36 -0.95
CA ALA A 91 9.86 -0.75 -0.58
C ALA A 91 10.96 -0.82 -1.66
N GLY A 92 10.76 -1.60 -2.72
CA GLY A 92 11.70 -1.72 -3.83
C GLY A 92 12.90 -2.63 -3.56
N ALA A 93 12.79 -3.58 -2.63
CA ALA A 93 13.83 -4.54 -2.33
C ALA A 93 14.02 -5.55 -3.50
N GLY A 94 15.26 -5.71 -3.97
CA GLY A 94 15.58 -6.65 -5.03
C GLY A 94 14.77 -6.43 -6.30
N SER A 95 13.97 -7.43 -6.71
CA SER A 95 13.11 -7.42 -7.90
C SER A 95 11.63 -7.19 -7.61
N VAL A 96 11.29 -6.65 -6.43
CA VAL A 96 9.90 -6.36 -6.04
C VAL A 96 9.35 -5.25 -6.92
N LEU A 97 8.13 -5.46 -7.40
CA LEU A 97 7.36 -4.49 -8.19
C LEU A 97 6.50 -3.60 -7.30
N GLY A 98 6.06 -2.47 -7.86
CA GLY A 98 5.17 -1.54 -7.15
C GLY A 98 5.89 -0.55 -6.24
N ALA A 99 7.21 -0.41 -6.38
CA ALA A 99 8.00 0.59 -5.67
C ALA A 99 7.91 1.98 -6.31
N LYS A 100 7.79 2.03 -7.63
CA LYS A 100 7.66 3.28 -8.38
C LYS A 100 6.20 3.56 -8.69
N PHE A 101 5.75 4.80 -8.49
CA PHE A 101 4.37 5.18 -8.82
C PHE A 101 4.04 4.96 -10.29
N GLU A 102 5.02 5.10 -11.19
CA GLU A 102 4.87 4.79 -12.60
C GLU A 102 4.56 3.31 -12.84
N GLU A 103 5.28 2.39 -12.19
CA GLU A 103 5.00 0.96 -12.25
C GLU A 103 3.59 0.64 -11.74
N VAL A 104 3.21 1.22 -10.58
CA VAL A 104 1.88 1.02 -10.01
C VAL A 104 0.80 1.51 -10.97
N GLY A 105 1.00 2.69 -11.57
CA GLY A 105 0.08 3.24 -12.58
C GLY A 105 -0.11 2.31 -13.78
N GLN A 106 0.97 1.67 -14.25
CA GLN A 106 0.93 0.68 -15.33
C GLN A 106 0.21 -0.60 -14.91
N ILE A 107 0.48 -1.09 -13.69
CA ILE A 107 -0.14 -2.33 -13.16
C ILE A 107 -1.66 -2.18 -13.03
N ILE A 108 -2.15 -1.02 -12.58
CA ILE A 108 -3.60 -0.81 -12.37
C ILE A 108 -4.35 -0.29 -13.58
N ALA A 109 -3.68 -0.02 -14.71
CA ALA A 109 -4.23 0.73 -15.84
C ALA A 109 -5.57 0.21 -16.34
N ASP A 110 -5.75 -1.11 -16.41
CA ASP A 110 -6.95 -1.74 -16.97
C ASP A 110 -8.03 -2.03 -15.91
N VAL A 111 -7.65 -1.96 -14.62
CA VAL A 111 -8.58 -2.29 -13.51
C VAL A 111 -9.00 -1.10 -12.66
N LYS A 112 -8.40 0.08 -12.87
CA LYS A 112 -8.64 1.27 -12.03
C LYS A 112 -10.11 1.68 -11.94
N ASP A 113 -10.92 1.37 -12.95
CA ASP A 113 -12.34 1.66 -12.98
C ASP A 113 -13.22 0.41 -12.75
N ALA A 114 -12.60 -0.75 -12.47
CA ALA A 114 -13.33 -1.98 -12.17
C ALA A 114 -14.04 -1.89 -10.80
N PRO A 115 -15.27 -2.40 -10.66
CA PRO A 115 -16.05 -2.26 -9.42
C PRO A 115 -15.35 -2.83 -8.17
N GLY A 116 -14.51 -3.86 -8.34
CA GLY A 116 -13.75 -4.50 -7.26
C GLY A 116 -12.45 -3.77 -6.89
N PHE A 117 -11.97 -2.83 -7.71
CA PHE A 117 -10.77 -2.07 -7.41
C PHE A 117 -11.07 -0.89 -6.49
N GLY A 118 -10.36 -0.78 -5.39
CA GLY A 118 -10.51 0.30 -4.41
C GLY A 118 -9.52 1.43 -4.62
N GLY A 119 -8.28 1.11 -4.96
CA GLY A 119 -7.21 2.08 -5.10
C GLY A 119 -5.87 1.59 -4.54
N ILE A 120 -5.19 2.47 -3.83
CA ILE A 120 -3.82 2.27 -3.35
C ILE A 120 -3.77 2.39 -1.83
N CYS A 121 -3.02 1.48 -1.22
CA CYS A 121 -2.48 1.62 0.13
C CYS A 121 -1.08 2.23 0.04
N PHE A 122 -0.89 3.39 0.65
CA PHE A 122 0.38 4.09 0.68
C PHE A 122 1.11 3.77 1.98
N ASP A 123 2.14 2.93 1.93
CA ASP A 123 3.03 2.74 3.08
C ASP A 123 4.10 3.83 3.11
N THR A 124 4.20 4.55 4.23
CA THR A 124 5.15 5.67 4.37
C THR A 124 6.60 5.19 4.44
N CYS A 125 6.87 4.04 5.09
CA CYS A 125 8.19 3.42 5.10
C CYS A 125 8.59 2.96 3.69
N HIS A 126 7.69 2.28 2.97
CA HIS A 126 7.95 1.74 1.64
C HIS A 126 8.20 2.85 0.61
N ALA A 127 7.38 3.88 0.59
CA ALA A 127 7.56 5.00 -0.31
C ALA A 127 8.89 5.72 -0.04
N PHE A 128 9.25 5.93 1.24
CA PHE A 128 10.54 6.52 1.62
C PHE A 128 11.72 5.62 1.24
N ALA A 129 11.61 4.33 1.51
CA ALA A 129 12.62 3.34 1.10
C ALA A 129 12.79 3.24 -0.42
N SER A 130 11.76 3.55 -1.19
CA SER A 130 11.77 3.59 -2.66
C SER A 130 12.34 4.90 -3.23
N GLY A 131 12.64 5.90 -2.38
CA GLY A 131 13.29 7.15 -2.76
C GLY A 131 12.39 8.38 -2.84
N TYR A 132 11.14 8.31 -2.39
CA TYR A 132 10.25 9.47 -2.28
C TYR A 132 10.55 10.21 -0.97
N ASP A 133 11.15 11.40 -1.06
CA ASP A 133 11.52 12.19 0.11
C ASP A 133 10.42 13.18 0.51
N PHE A 134 9.64 12.84 1.49
CA PHE A 134 8.60 13.69 2.06
C PHE A 134 8.89 14.15 3.50
N ARG A 135 10.19 14.26 3.86
CA ARG A 135 10.61 14.77 5.19
C ARG A 135 10.30 16.24 5.40
N THR A 136 9.93 16.97 4.35
CA THR A 136 9.54 18.38 4.39
C THR A 136 8.19 18.60 3.72
N THR A 137 7.51 19.71 4.02
CA THR A 137 6.24 20.08 3.35
C THR A 137 6.38 20.18 1.82
N THR A 138 7.51 20.69 1.33
CA THR A 138 7.80 20.76 -0.10
C THR A 138 7.95 19.36 -0.69
N GLY A 139 8.74 18.49 -0.05
CA GLY A 139 8.93 17.10 -0.48
C GLY A 139 7.64 16.29 -0.44
N ALA A 140 6.80 16.49 0.57
CA ALA A 140 5.47 15.87 0.63
C ALA A 140 4.60 16.28 -0.57
N ARG A 141 4.61 17.56 -0.93
CA ARG A 141 3.89 18.07 -2.11
C ARG A 141 4.44 17.49 -3.42
N GLU A 142 5.75 17.41 -3.56
CA GLU A 142 6.40 16.81 -4.74
C GLU A 142 6.07 15.33 -4.87
N THR A 143 6.09 14.59 -3.77
CA THR A 143 5.69 13.18 -3.73
C THR A 143 4.22 13.01 -4.15
N LEU A 144 3.32 13.85 -3.63
CA LEU A 144 1.91 13.82 -4.02
C LEU A 144 1.70 14.19 -5.49
N ASN A 145 2.46 15.15 -6.03
CA ASN A 145 2.39 15.50 -7.45
C ASN A 145 2.83 14.32 -8.34
N GLN A 146 3.87 13.58 -7.93
CA GLN A 146 4.29 12.37 -8.65
C GLN A 146 3.24 11.26 -8.54
N PHE A 147 2.66 11.07 -7.36
CA PHE A 147 1.57 10.11 -7.16
C PHE A 147 0.35 10.46 -8.04
N ASP A 148 -0.06 11.73 -8.06
CA ASP A 148 -1.18 12.18 -8.88
C ASP A 148 -0.91 11.98 -10.38
N LYS A 149 0.28 12.32 -10.83
CA LYS A 149 0.69 12.19 -12.23
C LYS A 149 0.59 10.76 -12.77
N HIS A 150 1.02 9.77 -11.98
CA HIS A 150 1.15 8.39 -12.44
C HIS A 150 -0.03 7.50 -12.04
N ILE A 151 -0.67 7.78 -10.91
CA ILE A 151 -1.73 6.95 -10.31
C ILE A 151 -3.07 7.72 -10.26
N GLY A 152 -3.02 8.95 -9.74
CA GLY A 152 -4.17 9.80 -9.46
C GLY A 152 -4.54 9.82 -7.98
N LEU A 153 -4.63 11.01 -7.38
CA LEU A 153 -4.95 11.19 -5.94
C LEU A 153 -6.29 10.59 -5.54
N LYS A 154 -7.25 10.49 -6.46
CA LYS A 154 -8.54 9.83 -6.20
C LYS A 154 -8.43 8.37 -5.79
N TYR A 155 -7.31 7.72 -6.13
CA TYR A 155 -7.04 6.31 -5.79
C TYR A 155 -6.28 6.13 -4.47
N LEU A 156 -5.83 7.17 -3.80
CA LEU A 156 -5.27 7.08 -2.45
C LEU A 156 -6.39 6.78 -1.45
N LYS A 157 -6.36 5.62 -0.79
CA LYS A 157 -7.48 5.13 0.04
C LYS A 157 -7.11 4.76 1.45
N LEU A 158 -5.87 4.38 1.68
CA LEU A 158 -5.39 3.89 2.96
C LEU A 158 -3.91 4.20 3.10
N THR A 159 -3.44 4.33 4.34
CA THR A 159 -2.02 4.50 4.63
C THR A 159 -1.57 3.49 5.68
N HIS A 160 -0.47 2.79 5.40
CA HIS A 160 0.33 2.21 6.47
C HIS A 160 1.30 3.27 6.98
N GLY A 161 1.10 3.67 8.24
CA GLY A 161 1.82 4.78 8.85
C GLY A 161 3.03 4.28 9.63
N ASN A 162 4.14 4.06 8.96
CA ASN A 162 5.35 3.49 9.53
C ASN A 162 6.54 4.44 9.33
N ASP A 163 7.43 4.58 10.32
CA ASP A 163 8.76 5.17 10.09
C ASP A 163 9.70 4.11 9.51
N SER A 164 10.88 4.49 9.05
CA SER A 164 11.81 3.59 8.38
C SER A 164 13.09 3.40 9.20
N LYS A 165 13.50 2.13 9.39
CA LYS A 165 14.81 1.79 9.99
C LYS A 165 16.00 2.13 9.06
N PHE A 166 15.75 2.43 7.78
CA PHE A 166 16.78 2.72 6.79
C PHE A 166 16.55 4.09 6.15
N ASP A 167 17.62 4.70 5.68
CA ASP A 167 17.58 6.03 5.04
C ASP A 167 16.89 5.98 3.67
N LEU A 168 16.62 7.15 3.13
CA LEU A 168 15.98 7.40 1.85
C LEU A 168 16.56 6.54 0.72
N GLY A 169 15.69 5.85 0.00
CA GLY A 169 16.12 5.02 -1.12
C GLY A 169 16.87 3.76 -0.72
N GLY A 170 16.87 3.39 0.56
CA GLY A 170 17.57 2.22 1.08
C GLY A 170 17.01 0.88 0.60
N LYS A 171 15.80 0.86 0.05
CA LYS A 171 15.13 -0.34 -0.50
C LYS A 171 14.98 -1.49 0.50
N HIS A 172 14.74 -1.15 1.75
CA HIS A 172 14.50 -2.12 2.83
C HIS A 172 13.10 -1.92 3.40
N ASP A 173 12.36 -3.01 3.45
CA ASP A 173 11.10 -3.11 4.16
C ASP A 173 11.39 -3.41 5.64
N ARG A 174 11.57 -2.36 6.43
CA ARG A 174 11.84 -2.46 7.87
C ARG A 174 11.24 -1.26 8.58
N HIS A 175 10.10 -1.51 9.21
CA HIS A 175 9.33 -0.50 9.94
C HIS A 175 10.00 -0.11 11.24
N GLU A 176 9.94 1.18 11.58
CA GLU A 176 10.34 1.75 12.85
C GLU A 176 9.15 2.50 13.46
N HIS A 177 9.17 2.71 14.76
CA HIS A 177 8.18 3.50 15.49
C HIS A 177 8.16 4.96 15.02
N ILE A 178 6.99 5.57 15.05
CA ILE A 178 6.76 6.94 14.59
C ILE A 178 7.74 7.94 15.23
N GLY A 179 8.54 8.58 14.37
CA GLY A 179 9.52 9.59 14.76
C GLY A 179 10.83 9.05 15.32
N ARG A 180 11.08 7.73 15.21
CA ARG A 180 12.32 7.08 15.67
C ARG A 180 13.23 6.62 14.53
N GLY A 181 12.73 6.60 13.32
CA GLY A 181 13.47 6.21 12.12
C GLY A 181 14.03 7.38 11.33
N PHE A 182 14.45 7.10 10.11
CA PHE A 182 15.09 8.06 9.19
C PHE A 182 14.09 9.00 8.52
N LEU A 183 12.81 8.61 8.38
CA LEU A 183 11.76 9.51 7.95
C LEU A 183 11.50 10.56 9.03
N GLY A 184 11.49 10.12 10.27
CA GLY A 184 11.36 10.96 11.45
C GLY A 184 9.98 11.59 11.62
N ARG A 185 9.76 12.19 12.79
CA ARG A 185 8.49 12.84 13.10
C ARG A 185 8.11 13.94 12.09
N GLY A 186 9.09 14.71 11.61
CA GLY A 186 8.86 15.80 10.65
C GLY A 186 8.29 15.30 9.33
N GLY A 187 8.79 14.18 8.82
CA GLY A 187 8.31 13.55 7.59
C GLY A 187 6.89 13.00 7.74
N ILE A 188 6.63 12.29 8.83
CA ILE A 188 5.27 11.81 9.14
C ILE A 188 4.30 13.00 9.26
N GLU A 189 4.70 14.07 9.93
CA GLU A 189 3.87 15.26 10.06
C GLU A 189 3.63 15.96 8.72
N ALA A 190 4.67 16.09 7.89
CA ALA A 190 4.59 16.76 6.59
C ALA A 190 3.59 16.06 5.66
N ILE A 191 3.57 14.72 5.63
CA ILE A 191 2.65 13.96 4.80
C ILE A 191 1.23 13.87 5.41
N LEU A 192 1.11 13.59 6.71
CA LEU A 192 -0.18 13.45 7.40
C LEU A 192 -1.02 14.72 7.36
N LYS A 193 -0.39 15.91 7.40
CA LYS A 193 -1.08 17.21 7.34
C LYS A 193 -1.56 17.61 5.95
N THR A 194 -1.20 16.86 4.91
CA THR A 194 -1.78 17.13 3.58
C THR A 194 -3.27 16.78 3.57
N PRO A 195 -4.11 17.49 2.80
CA PRO A 195 -5.54 17.22 2.74
C PRO A 195 -5.88 15.79 2.33
N GLU A 196 -5.06 15.18 1.48
CA GLU A 196 -5.24 13.84 0.95
C GLU A 196 -5.05 12.79 2.04
N PHE A 197 -3.98 12.89 2.82
CA PHE A 197 -3.64 11.93 3.87
C PHE A 197 -4.40 12.16 5.19
N SER A 198 -4.83 13.38 5.47
CA SER A 198 -5.57 13.68 6.70
C SER A 198 -6.98 13.09 6.71
N ARG A 199 -7.55 12.76 5.55
CA ARG A 199 -8.93 12.27 5.37
C ARG A 199 -9.07 10.77 5.28
N ILE A 200 -7.96 10.03 5.20
CA ILE A 200 -7.95 8.58 5.09
C ILE A 200 -7.48 7.94 6.39
N ASP A 201 -7.75 6.64 6.52
CA ASP A 201 -7.33 5.88 7.68
C ASP A 201 -5.84 5.57 7.61
N TRP A 202 -5.22 5.53 8.80
CA TRP A 202 -3.82 5.17 9.00
C TRP A 202 -3.76 3.93 9.86
N ILE A 203 -3.08 2.90 9.39
CA ILE A 203 -2.81 1.64 10.09
C ILE A 203 -1.34 1.57 10.42
N LEU A 204 -1.01 1.14 11.62
CA LEU A 204 0.36 0.93 12.07
C LEU A 204 0.74 -0.54 11.93
N GLU A 205 1.92 -0.80 11.39
CA GLU A 205 2.53 -2.11 11.31
C GLU A 205 3.85 -2.18 12.09
N THR A 206 4.04 -1.23 13.00
CA THR A 206 5.16 -1.19 13.93
C THR A 206 5.09 -2.34 14.94
N GLU A 207 6.20 -2.66 15.60
CA GLU A 207 6.26 -3.69 16.63
C GLU A 207 5.23 -3.42 17.74
N ASP A 208 4.69 -4.48 18.37
CA ASP A 208 3.62 -4.36 19.38
C ASP A 208 4.04 -3.52 20.57
N GLU A 209 5.29 -3.71 21.02
CA GLU A 209 5.85 -2.91 22.10
C GLU A 209 6.08 -1.47 21.62
N GLY A 210 5.26 -0.55 22.08
CA GLY A 210 5.34 0.87 21.73
C GLY A 210 4.30 1.34 20.71
N ARG A 211 3.54 0.47 20.05
CA ARG A 211 2.51 0.85 19.08
C ARG A 211 1.45 1.79 19.65
N GLU A 212 1.10 1.65 20.91
CA GLU A 212 0.18 2.59 21.56
C GLU A 212 0.71 4.03 21.56
N LYS A 213 2.02 4.20 21.77
CA LYS A 213 2.68 5.52 21.70
C LYS A 213 2.67 6.08 20.27
N ASP A 214 2.80 5.22 19.26
CA ASP A 214 2.68 5.62 17.86
C ASP A 214 1.27 6.11 17.52
N VAL A 215 0.24 5.41 17.98
CA VAL A 215 -1.16 5.87 17.85
C VAL A 215 -1.36 7.24 18.48
N GLN A 216 -0.82 7.46 19.69
CA GLN A 216 -0.92 8.75 20.38
C GLN A 216 -0.16 9.85 19.62
N ALA A 217 1.02 9.53 19.06
CA ALA A 217 1.81 10.46 18.26
C ALA A 217 1.06 10.89 16.99
N LEU A 218 0.47 9.95 16.25
CA LEU A 218 -0.32 10.24 15.05
C LEU A 218 -1.58 11.07 15.38
N LYS A 219 -2.31 10.72 16.46
CA LYS A 219 -3.47 11.49 16.92
C LYS A 219 -3.08 12.92 17.26
N LYS A 220 -1.95 13.12 17.93
CA LYS A 220 -1.45 14.46 18.27
C LYS A 220 -1.08 15.28 17.03
N ILE A 221 -0.46 14.65 16.03
CA ILE A 221 -0.13 15.34 14.76
C ILE A 221 -1.40 15.74 14.03
N ARG A 222 -2.41 14.86 13.98
CA ARG A 222 -3.67 15.09 13.26
C ARG A 222 -4.54 16.17 13.92
N SER A 223 -4.43 16.38 15.24
CA SER A 223 -5.26 17.33 15.99
C SER A 223 -4.75 18.78 16.00
N VAL A 224 -3.56 19.04 15.45
CA VAL A 224 -2.92 20.35 15.31
C VAL A 224 -3.01 20.84 13.87
#